data_e72af36dce44cfd28ba69e38a4098d5e
#
_entry.id   e72af36dce44cfd28ba69e38a4098d5e
#
_cell.length_a   1.000
_cell.length_b   1.000
_cell.length_c   1.000
_cell.angle_alpha   90.00
_cell.angle_beta   90.00
_cell.angle_gamma   90.00
#
_symmetry.space_group_name_H-M   'P 1'
#
loop_
_entity.id
_entity.type
_entity.pdbx_description
1 polymer ?
#
loop_
_entity_poly.entity_id
_entity_poly.type
_entity_poly.pdbx_seq_one_letter_code
_entity_poly.pdbx_strand_id
1 'polypeptide(L)'
;MLASRTKTNGKEGEKSMTDYGIIEIDTASLQTRQEAEAPDRSGGGQGGKKIPAVWITFHPDSDTQVRLLPPWTNEGRNANTPYLLLWQHWNVGPDGKQRVICPANMTNGELDCYVCGQVKLLFKTGDDRDEKRARKMYAKKSFIYQAVERGDEFWNSLDDATKDYPELIGTPKVKFMRLPYTGHSQIVTLMLDPDYGNISHPGMEGRDLTVKRKGEGLNTEYQIVARPNQSPLFKDADGSGKGEDPEMIKAAMSAMSQLDEHPFFRPSTPDETR
;
A
#
# COMPACT_ATOMS: atom_id res chain seq x y z
N MET A 1 61.66 -9.74 -22.60
CA MET A 1 60.87 -10.04 -21.37
C MET A 1 59.71 -9.08 -21.32
N LEU A 2 58.54 -9.53 -21.72
CA LEU A 2 57.29 -8.75 -21.70
C LEU A 2 56.48 -9.20 -20.48
N ALA A 3 56.28 -8.29 -19.52
CA ALA A 3 55.49 -8.53 -18.33
C ALA A 3 54.01 -8.40 -18.66
N SER A 4 53.31 -9.52 -18.58
CA SER A 4 51.83 -9.62 -18.65
C SER A 4 51.21 -8.96 -17.42
N ARG A 5 50.47 -7.84 -17.60
CA ARG A 5 49.61 -7.27 -16.59
C ARG A 5 48.23 -7.97 -16.66
N THR A 6 47.99 -8.89 -15.75
CA THR A 6 46.66 -9.40 -15.44
C THR A 6 45.81 -8.29 -14.81
N LYS A 7 44.81 -7.81 -15.54
CA LYS A 7 43.72 -7.00 -14.96
C LYS A 7 42.81 -7.92 -14.15
N THR A 8 42.87 -7.82 -12.84
CA THR A 8 41.82 -8.34 -11.96
C THR A 8 40.62 -7.43 -12.07
N ASN A 9 39.60 -7.84 -12.83
CA ASN A 9 38.26 -7.30 -12.73
C ASN A 9 37.71 -7.70 -11.35
N GLY A 10 37.75 -6.79 -10.40
CA GLY A 10 36.96 -6.90 -9.17
C GLY A 10 35.50 -6.84 -9.57
N LYS A 11 34.78 -7.95 -9.49
CA LYS A 11 33.33 -7.95 -9.39
C LYS A 11 33.02 -7.22 -8.08
N GLU A 12 32.54 -5.98 -8.16
CA GLU A 12 31.80 -5.38 -7.06
C GLU A 12 30.65 -6.34 -6.78
N GLY A 13 30.64 -6.93 -5.59
CA GLY A 13 29.67 -7.93 -5.21
C GLY A 13 28.26 -7.31 -5.27
N GLU A 14 27.38 -7.89 -6.06
CA GLU A 14 25.93 -7.62 -5.99
C GLU A 14 25.52 -7.73 -4.53
N LYS A 15 25.11 -6.61 -3.95
CA LYS A 15 24.59 -6.58 -2.58
C LYS A 15 23.25 -7.32 -2.58
N SER A 16 23.15 -8.34 -1.74
CA SER A 16 21.91 -9.10 -1.55
C SER A 16 20.83 -8.20 -0.91
N MET A 17 19.56 -8.46 -1.21
CA MET A 17 18.41 -7.80 -0.54
C MET A 17 18.49 -7.88 0.98
N THR A 18 19.06 -8.94 1.53
CA THR A 18 19.31 -9.12 2.96
C THR A 18 20.25 -8.09 3.58
N ASP A 19 21.15 -7.49 2.78
CA ASP A 19 22.09 -6.45 3.26
C ASP A 19 21.37 -5.15 3.66
N TYR A 20 20.13 -4.95 3.16
CA TYR A 20 19.28 -3.81 3.49
C TYR A 20 18.19 -4.16 4.51
N GLY A 21 18.13 -5.39 5.02
CA GLY A 21 17.01 -5.87 5.85
C GLY A 21 15.68 -5.99 5.09
N ILE A 22 15.75 -6.16 3.77
CA ILE A 22 14.58 -6.20 2.88
C ILE A 22 14.00 -7.61 2.89
N ILE A 23 12.67 -7.68 3.00
CA ILE A 23 11.91 -8.92 2.96
C ILE A 23 11.51 -9.19 1.49
N GLU A 24 11.82 -10.37 0.98
CA GLU A 24 11.43 -10.78 -0.37
C GLU A 24 9.93 -11.06 -0.45
N ILE A 25 9.35 -10.76 -1.61
CA ILE A 25 7.96 -11.10 -1.89
C ILE A 25 7.87 -12.60 -2.20
N ASP A 26 7.03 -13.30 -1.44
CA ASP A 26 6.67 -14.67 -1.75
C ASP A 26 5.57 -14.70 -2.84
N THR A 27 6.01 -14.87 -4.08
CA THR A 27 5.11 -14.88 -5.25
C THR A 27 4.09 -16.01 -5.23
N ALA A 28 4.42 -17.18 -4.64
CA ALA A 28 3.48 -18.29 -4.51
C ALA A 28 2.35 -17.95 -3.53
N SER A 29 2.69 -17.34 -2.39
CA SER A 29 1.71 -16.83 -1.44
C SER A 29 0.85 -15.71 -2.03
N LEU A 30 1.42 -14.83 -2.87
CA LEU A 30 0.67 -13.78 -3.55
C LEU A 30 -0.38 -14.36 -4.51
N GLN A 31 -0.01 -15.35 -5.32
CA GLN A 31 -0.92 -15.98 -6.27
C GLN A 31 -2.10 -16.65 -5.56
N THR A 32 -1.82 -17.45 -4.52
CA THR A 32 -2.86 -18.11 -3.70
C THR A 32 -3.80 -17.10 -3.06
N ARG A 33 -3.27 -15.96 -2.57
CA ARG A 33 -4.07 -14.89 -1.97
C ARG A 33 -4.92 -14.16 -2.99
N GLN A 34 -4.40 -13.87 -4.19
CA GLN A 34 -5.15 -13.22 -5.25
C GLN A 34 -6.42 -14.01 -5.61
N GLU A 35 -6.32 -15.34 -5.69
CA GLU A 35 -7.46 -16.23 -5.95
C GLU A 35 -8.49 -16.20 -4.81
N ALA A 36 -8.03 -16.15 -3.56
CA ALA A 36 -8.89 -16.12 -2.38
C ALA A 36 -9.53 -14.73 -2.13
N GLU A 37 -8.94 -13.66 -2.66
CA GLU A 37 -9.36 -12.28 -2.43
C GLU A 37 -10.32 -11.71 -3.47
N ALA A 38 -10.76 -12.51 -4.46
CA ALA A 38 -11.72 -12.10 -5.50
C ALA A 38 -13.01 -11.48 -4.91
N PRO A 39 -13.60 -10.47 -5.57
CA PRO A 39 -14.47 -9.50 -4.91
C PRO A 39 -15.90 -9.92 -4.70
N ASP A 40 -16.46 -9.43 -3.60
CA ASP A 40 -17.87 -9.09 -3.49
C ASP A 40 -18.01 -7.56 -3.62
N ARG A 41 -18.91 -7.07 -4.47
CA ARG A 41 -18.91 -5.67 -4.95
C ARG A 41 -19.65 -4.72 -4.01
N SER A 42 -19.05 -3.64 -3.58
CA SER A 42 -19.53 -2.24 -3.50
C SER A 42 -18.85 -1.31 -2.44
N GLY A 43 -18.70 -0.08 -2.73
CA GLY A 43 -18.24 1.26 -2.45
C GLY A 43 -18.32 1.93 -1.05
N GLY A 44 -17.66 2.84 -0.72
CA GLY A 44 -16.90 3.89 -0.14
C GLY A 44 -17.46 4.80 0.96
N GLY A 45 -16.64 5.52 1.72
CA GLY A 45 -16.88 6.66 2.60
C GLY A 45 -15.98 6.88 3.84
N GLN A 46 -15.89 8.04 4.44
CA GLN A 46 -14.77 8.54 5.27
C GLN A 46 -15.12 8.90 6.74
N GLY A 47 -14.06 8.99 7.59
CA GLY A 47 -13.89 9.86 8.74
C GLY A 47 -13.32 9.26 10.03
N GLY A 48 -12.23 9.83 10.59
CA GLY A 48 -11.65 9.53 11.90
C GLY A 48 -10.28 10.20 12.12
N LYS A 49 -9.92 10.54 13.36
CA LYS A 49 -8.88 11.46 13.81
C LYS A 49 -7.41 11.06 13.48
N LYS A 50 -6.55 12.05 13.35
CA LYS A 50 -5.25 12.11 12.69
C LYS A 50 -4.07 11.59 13.52
N ILE A 51 -3.37 10.58 13.04
CA ILE A 51 -1.91 10.53 12.96
C ILE A 51 -1.60 11.04 11.55
N PRO A 52 -0.52 11.76 11.26
CA PRO A 52 -0.22 12.22 9.90
C PRO A 52 0.14 11.05 9.00
N ALA A 53 -0.84 10.19 8.71
CA ALA A 53 -0.76 9.23 7.64
C ALA A 53 -0.84 10.02 6.35
N VAL A 54 0.30 10.23 5.71
CA VAL A 54 0.36 10.93 4.43
C VAL A 54 -0.14 9.97 3.36
N TRP A 55 -1.23 10.36 2.71
CA TRP A 55 -1.86 9.55 1.68
C TRP A 55 -1.48 10.06 0.30
N ILE A 56 -1.20 9.13 -0.61
CA ILE A 56 -1.13 9.44 -2.03
C ILE A 56 -2.56 9.71 -2.51
N THR A 57 -2.77 10.89 -3.08
CA THR A 57 -4.06 11.30 -3.65
C THR A 57 -4.01 11.18 -5.16
N PHE A 58 -4.85 10.31 -5.73
CA PHE A 58 -4.99 10.20 -7.17
C PHE A 58 -6.03 11.18 -7.67
N HIS A 59 -5.60 12.17 -8.42
CA HIS A 59 -6.51 13.12 -9.07
C HIS A 59 -7.05 12.52 -10.38
N PRO A 60 -8.32 12.81 -10.74
CA PRO A 60 -8.86 12.44 -12.04
C PRO A 60 -7.98 12.99 -13.17
N ASP A 61 -7.81 12.20 -14.22
CA ASP A 61 -7.09 12.58 -15.45
C ASP A 61 -5.63 13.00 -15.27
N SER A 62 -5.02 12.67 -14.14
CA SER A 62 -3.60 12.86 -13.89
C SER A 62 -2.86 11.54 -13.71
N ASP A 63 -1.60 11.52 -14.11
CA ASP A 63 -0.69 10.40 -13.92
C ASP A 63 0.08 10.60 -12.63
N THR A 64 -0.10 9.71 -11.65
CA THR A 64 0.71 9.69 -10.44
C THR A 64 1.78 8.60 -10.58
N GLN A 65 3.05 8.96 -10.40
CA GLN A 65 4.14 8.00 -10.43
C GLN A 65 4.53 7.62 -9.00
N VAL A 66 4.60 6.32 -8.74
CA VAL A 66 4.92 5.81 -7.42
C VAL A 66 5.93 4.66 -7.51
N ARG A 67 6.75 4.51 -6.48
CA ARG A 67 7.55 3.33 -6.23
C ARG A 67 7.01 2.62 -5.01
N LEU A 68 6.58 1.38 -5.20
CA LEU A 68 6.16 0.53 -4.09
C LEU A 68 7.36 0.17 -3.22
N LEU A 69 7.13 0.10 -1.92
CA LEU A 69 8.08 -0.44 -0.97
C LEU A 69 7.87 -1.96 -0.78
N PRO A 70 8.91 -2.70 -0.36
CA PRO A 70 8.82 -4.13 -0.14
C PRO A 70 7.91 -4.47 1.06
N PRO A 71 7.66 -5.76 1.35
CA PRO A 71 7.00 -6.20 2.57
C PRO A 71 7.67 -5.64 3.82
N TRP A 72 6.87 -5.27 4.84
CA TRP A 72 7.36 -4.77 6.13
C TRP A 72 7.51 -5.88 7.19
N THR A 73 6.97 -7.07 6.92
CA THR A 73 7.03 -8.22 7.83
C THR A 73 7.13 -9.54 7.08
N ASN A 74 7.83 -10.50 7.66
CA ASN A 74 7.92 -11.89 7.21
C ASN A 74 7.07 -12.83 8.09
N GLU A 75 6.29 -12.28 9.04
CA GLU A 75 5.49 -13.03 9.98
C GLU A 75 4.00 -12.62 9.91
N GLY A 76 3.14 -13.51 10.40
CA GLY A 76 1.73 -13.24 10.53
C GLY A 76 0.94 -13.24 9.22
N ARG A 77 -0.25 -12.64 9.28
CA ARG A 77 -1.22 -12.65 8.17
C ARG A 77 -0.73 -11.95 6.91
N ASN A 78 0.12 -10.93 7.05
CA ASN A 78 0.64 -10.13 5.94
C ASN A 78 2.09 -10.47 5.59
N ALA A 79 2.58 -11.65 6.05
CA ALA A 79 3.94 -12.09 5.79
C ALA A 79 4.27 -12.05 4.30
N ASN A 80 5.43 -11.48 3.98
CA ASN A 80 5.99 -11.41 2.63
C ASN A 80 5.08 -10.76 1.57
N THR A 81 4.11 -9.93 2.00
CA THR A 81 3.26 -9.16 1.08
C THR A 81 3.46 -7.66 1.25
N PRO A 82 3.56 -6.88 0.15
CA PRO A 82 3.79 -5.44 0.23
C PRO A 82 2.50 -4.65 0.46
N TYR A 83 1.44 -5.30 0.93
CA TYR A 83 0.15 -4.66 1.16
C TYR A 83 -0.56 -5.21 2.39
N LEU A 84 -1.41 -4.38 2.99
CA LEU A 84 -2.37 -4.77 4.01
C LEU A 84 -3.77 -4.85 3.40
N LEU A 85 -4.44 -5.99 3.57
CA LEU A 85 -5.86 -6.12 3.26
C LEU A 85 -6.69 -5.61 4.45
N LEU A 86 -7.48 -4.56 4.21
CA LEU A 86 -8.45 -4.03 5.16
C LEU A 86 -9.88 -4.37 4.75
N TRP A 87 -10.67 -4.77 5.73
CA TRP A 87 -12.12 -4.85 5.62
C TRP A 87 -12.76 -3.68 6.36
N GLN A 88 -13.58 -2.89 5.69
CA GLN A 88 -14.13 -1.65 6.24
C GLN A 88 -15.62 -1.53 5.98
N HIS A 89 -16.37 -1.23 7.04
CA HIS A 89 -17.75 -0.76 6.94
C HIS A 89 -17.75 0.75 6.72
N TRP A 90 -18.64 1.19 5.86
CA TRP A 90 -18.80 2.58 5.52
C TRP A 90 -20.25 2.99 5.74
N ASN A 91 -20.51 4.32 5.79
CA ASN A 91 -21.85 4.83 6.00
C ASN A 91 -22.52 4.28 7.27
N VAL A 92 -21.74 4.08 8.31
CA VAL A 92 -22.19 3.64 9.63
C VAL A 92 -22.31 4.81 10.60
N GLY A 93 -22.79 4.53 11.81
CA GLY A 93 -23.05 5.55 12.82
C GLY A 93 -24.36 6.32 12.61
N PRO A 94 -24.73 7.20 13.56
CA PRO A 94 -26.01 7.90 13.57
C PRO A 94 -26.22 8.81 12.35
N ASP A 95 -25.14 9.41 11.85
CA ASP A 95 -25.14 10.32 10.70
C ASP A 95 -24.87 9.60 9.35
N GLY A 96 -24.61 8.30 9.38
CA GLY A 96 -24.27 7.51 8.20
C GLY A 96 -22.96 7.93 7.51
N LYS A 97 -22.03 8.58 8.22
CA LYS A 97 -20.78 9.10 7.65
C LYS A 97 -19.53 8.44 8.23
N GLN A 98 -19.70 7.61 9.25
CA GLN A 98 -18.58 6.99 9.92
C GLN A 98 -18.04 5.80 9.12
N ARG A 99 -16.80 5.48 9.40
CA ARG A 99 -16.09 4.32 8.89
C ARG A 99 -15.55 3.49 10.07
N VAL A 100 -15.72 2.19 9.99
CA VAL A 100 -15.26 1.24 10.99
C VAL A 100 -14.46 0.14 10.31
N ILE A 101 -13.30 -0.22 10.84
CA ILE A 101 -12.55 -1.40 10.40
C ILE A 101 -13.22 -2.62 11.02
N CYS A 102 -13.66 -3.53 10.16
CA CYS A 102 -14.44 -4.69 10.56
C CYS A 102 -13.64 -5.66 11.43
N PRO A 103 -13.90 -5.78 12.74
CA PRO A 103 -13.15 -6.71 13.58
C PRO A 103 -13.35 -8.16 13.13
N ALA A 104 -14.55 -8.57 12.82
CA ALA A 104 -14.83 -9.97 12.43
C ALA A 104 -14.04 -10.41 11.19
N ASN A 105 -13.99 -9.59 10.13
CA ASN A 105 -13.25 -9.94 8.92
C ASN A 105 -11.73 -9.77 9.08
N MET A 106 -11.29 -8.84 9.94
CA MET A 106 -9.86 -8.65 10.21
C MET A 106 -9.26 -9.75 11.08
N THR A 107 -10.06 -10.39 11.94
CA THR A 107 -9.63 -11.45 12.87
C THR A 107 -10.14 -12.84 12.49
N ASN A 108 -10.61 -13.04 11.26
CA ASN A 108 -11.21 -14.30 10.80
C ASN A 108 -12.35 -14.82 11.71
N GLY A 109 -13.11 -13.91 12.29
CA GLY A 109 -14.26 -14.23 13.15
C GLY A 109 -13.94 -14.40 14.65
N GLU A 110 -12.71 -14.16 15.08
CA GLU A 110 -12.36 -14.20 16.50
C GLU A 110 -13.04 -13.08 17.30
N LEU A 111 -13.23 -11.93 16.66
CA LEU A 111 -13.95 -10.80 17.23
C LEU A 111 -15.30 -10.59 16.55
N ASP A 112 -16.32 -10.31 17.32
CA ASP A 112 -17.63 -9.96 16.80
C ASP A 112 -17.64 -8.55 16.20
N CYS A 113 -18.51 -8.36 15.21
CA CYS A 113 -18.76 -7.06 14.60
C CYS A 113 -20.25 -6.75 14.62
N TYR A 114 -20.65 -5.73 15.40
CA TYR A 114 -22.03 -5.28 15.47
C TYR A 114 -22.59 -4.87 14.10
N VAL A 115 -21.80 -4.15 13.30
CA VAL A 115 -22.24 -3.70 11.96
C VAL A 115 -22.50 -4.89 11.05
N CYS A 116 -21.68 -5.94 11.07
CA CYS A 116 -21.95 -7.19 10.34
C CYS A 116 -23.28 -7.81 10.77
N GLY A 117 -23.57 -7.80 12.05
CA GLY A 117 -24.86 -8.26 12.59
C GLY A 117 -26.04 -7.46 12.05
N GLN A 118 -25.94 -6.12 12.07
CA GLN A 118 -26.97 -5.23 11.53
C GLN A 118 -27.17 -5.45 10.01
N VAL A 119 -26.10 -5.56 9.26
CA VAL A 119 -26.17 -5.85 7.81
C VAL A 119 -26.91 -7.14 7.53
N LYS A 120 -26.63 -8.21 8.28
CA LYS A 120 -27.32 -9.51 8.16
C LYS A 120 -28.82 -9.37 8.49
N LEU A 121 -29.18 -8.58 9.49
CA LEU A 121 -30.60 -8.33 9.85
C LEU A 121 -31.32 -7.56 8.74
N LEU A 122 -30.72 -6.51 8.22
CA LEU A 122 -31.32 -5.71 7.14
C LEU A 122 -31.55 -6.53 5.86
N PHE A 123 -30.65 -7.44 5.50
CA PHE A 123 -30.89 -8.35 4.37
C PHE A 123 -32.02 -9.36 4.62
N LYS A 124 -32.33 -9.70 5.88
CA LYS A 124 -33.40 -10.63 6.24
C LYS A 124 -34.80 -10.01 6.19
N THR A 125 -34.93 -8.68 6.20
CA THR A 125 -36.24 -8.02 6.17
C THR A 125 -36.96 -8.22 4.84
N GLY A 126 -36.22 -8.41 3.74
CA GLY A 126 -36.76 -8.48 2.38
C GLY A 126 -37.28 -7.14 1.84
N ASP A 127 -37.06 -6.04 2.55
CA ASP A 127 -37.44 -4.69 2.11
C ASP A 127 -36.33 -4.07 1.25
N ASP A 128 -36.69 -3.54 0.09
CA ASP A 128 -35.72 -2.95 -0.87
C ASP A 128 -34.91 -1.79 -0.27
N ARG A 129 -35.47 -1.02 0.67
CA ARG A 129 -34.78 0.10 1.31
C ARG A 129 -33.73 -0.42 2.29
N ASP A 130 -34.08 -1.43 3.05
CA ASP A 130 -33.19 -2.10 3.99
C ASP A 130 -32.06 -2.80 3.24
N GLU A 131 -32.35 -3.47 2.14
CA GLU A 131 -31.33 -4.09 1.30
C GLU A 131 -30.35 -3.06 0.74
N LYS A 132 -30.85 -1.92 0.23
CA LYS A 132 -30.00 -0.82 -0.25
C LYS A 132 -29.13 -0.24 0.88
N ARG A 133 -29.66 -0.14 2.09
CA ARG A 133 -28.91 0.30 3.28
C ARG A 133 -27.84 -0.73 3.65
N ALA A 134 -28.19 -2.01 3.71
CA ALA A 134 -27.27 -3.11 3.98
C ALA A 134 -26.08 -3.12 3.00
N ARG A 135 -26.34 -2.99 1.69
CA ARG A 135 -25.31 -2.92 0.65
C ARG A 135 -24.35 -1.72 0.85
N LYS A 136 -24.82 -0.58 1.36
CA LYS A 136 -23.99 0.58 1.68
C LYS A 136 -23.09 0.35 2.89
N MET A 137 -23.59 -0.40 3.88
CA MET A 137 -22.88 -0.69 5.14
C MET A 137 -22.03 -1.97 5.09
N TYR A 138 -22.17 -2.79 4.06
CA TYR A 138 -21.45 -4.05 3.94
C TYR A 138 -19.93 -3.82 3.98
N ALA A 139 -19.21 -4.73 4.65
CA ALA A 139 -17.76 -4.64 4.74
C ALA A 139 -17.08 -4.80 3.38
N LYS A 140 -16.19 -3.90 3.04
CA LYS A 140 -15.52 -3.82 1.74
C LYS A 140 -14.02 -3.96 1.90
N LYS A 141 -13.41 -4.60 0.91
CA LYS A 141 -11.96 -4.76 0.83
C LYS A 141 -11.30 -3.47 0.35
N SER A 142 -10.21 -3.11 0.97
CA SER A 142 -9.27 -2.09 0.53
C SER A 142 -7.86 -2.60 0.72
N PHE A 143 -6.97 -2.30 -0.20
CA PHE A 143 -5.59 -2.73 -0.18
C PHE A 143 -4.71 -1.51 0.06
N ILE A 144 -3.92 -1.57 1.12
CA ILE A 144 -3.04 -0.48 1.55
C ILE A 144 -1.61 -0.87 1.26
N TYR A 145 -0.94 -0.08 0.46
CA TYR A 145 0.49 -0.19 0.17
C TYR A 145 1.25 0.94 0.83
N GLN A 146 2.52 0.74 1.05
CA GLN A 146 3.48 1.81 1.32
C GLN A 146 4.25 2.13 0.04
N ALA A 147 4.42 3.40 -0.26
CA ALA A 147 5.06 3.84 -1.49
C ALA A 147 5.73 5.21 -1.31
N VAL A 148 6.69 5.48 -2.17
CA VAL A 148 7.26 6.82 -2.40
C VAL A 148 6.63 7.40 -3.66
N GLU A 149 6.12 8.61 -3.58
CA GLU A 149 5.55 9.34 -4.72
C GLU A 149 6.63 10.15 -5.41
N ARG A 150 6.76 10.00 -6.73
CA ARG A 150 7.76 10.73 -7.52
C ARG A 150 7.43 12.21 -7.60
N GLY A 151 8.44 13.04 -7.32
CA GLY A 151 8.28 14.49 -7.19
C GLY A 151 7.91 14.97 -5.79
N ASP A 152 7.65 14.04 -4.84
CA ASP A 152 7.40 14.33 -3.42
C ASP A 152 8.01 13.23 -2.53
N GLU A 153 9.29 12.92 -2.82
CA GLU A 153 10.02 11.82 -2.20
C GLU A 153 10.49 12.12 -0.77
N PHE A 154 10.60 13.41 -0.41
CA PHE A 154 11.17 13.85 0.87
C PHE A 154 10.26 14.82 1.59
N TRP A 155 10.33 14.79 2.92
CA TRP A 155 9.72 15.84 3.73
C TRP A 155 10.45 17.17 3.48
N ASN A 156 9.70 18.24 3.29
CA ASN A 156 10.26 19.57 3.12
C ASN A 156 9.67 20.55 4.13
N SER A 157 10.31 21.71 4.33
CA SER A 157 9.90 22.72 5.32
C SER A 157 8.56 23.41 5.03
N LEU A 158 7.97 23.18 3.85
CA LEU A 158 6.68 23.75 3.44
C LEU A 158 5.50 22.79 3.75
N ASP A 159 5.79 21.54 4.09
CA ASP A 159 4.75 20.57 4.43
C ASP A 159 4.11 20.90 5.78
N ASP A 160 2.78 20.98 5.83
CA ASP A 160 2.04 21.24 7.08
C ASP A 160 2.33 20.20 8.17
N ALA A 161 2.61 18.95 7.79
CA ALA A 161 2.96 17.89 8.72
C ALA A 161 4.33 18.09 9.40
N THR A 162 5.27 18.82 8.78
CA THR A 162 6.61 19.05 9.35
C THR A 162 6.65 20.15 10.39
N LYS A 163 5.60 20.97 10.54
CA LYS A 163 5.50 21.97 11.60
C LYS A 163 5.60 21.34 12.99
N ASP A 164 5.02 20.15 13.14
CA ASP A 164 5.01 19.41 14.40
C ASP A 164 6.17 18.38 14.51
N TYR A 165 6.91 18.15 13.42
CA TYR A 165 7.96 17.14 13.31
C TYR A 165 9.15 17.63 12.49
N PRO A 166 9.88 18.66 12.97
CA PRO A 166 11.00 19.27 12.22
C PRO A 166 12.16 18.31 11.95
N GLU A 167 12.27 17.22 12.73
CA GLU A 167 13.26 16.16 12.56
C GLU A 167 13.05 15.33 11.27
N LEU A 168 11.88 15.40 10.67
CA LEU A 168 11.59 14.70 9.43
C LEU A 168 12.12 15.42 8.19
N ILE A 169 12.45 16.71 8.29
CA ILE A 169 12.89 17.51 7.13
C ILE A 169 14.11 16.85 6.47
N GLY A 170 14.03 16.61 5.16
CA GLY A 170 15.07 15.95 4.37
C GLY A 170 15.08 14.43 4.46
N THR A 171 14.22 13.83 5.30
CA THR A 171 14.07 12.36 5.34
C THR A 171 13.10 11.85 4.29
N PRO A 172 13.18 10.56 3.89
CA PRO A 172 12.24 9.95 2.96
C PRO A 172 10.78 10.04 3.42
N LYS A 173 9.90 10.45 2.50
CA LYS A 173 8.48 10.60 2.73
C LYS A 173 7.72 9.35 2.27
N VAL A 174 7.62 8.37 3.16
CA VAL A 174 6.82 7.16 2.92
C VAL A 174 5.35 7.48 3.07
N LYS A 175 4.56 7.22 2.03
CA LYS A 175 3.13 7.50 1.98
C LYS A 175 2.31 6.22 1.91
N PHE A 176 1.05 6.29 2.35
CA PHE A 176 0.09 5.22 2.16
C PHE A 176 -0.67 5.40 0.84
N MET A 177 -0.79 4.32 0.10
CA MET A 177 -1.57 4.22 -1.13
C MET A 177 -2.72 3.24 -0.92
N ARG A 178 -3.97 3.70 -1.15
CA ARG A 178 -5.16 2.85 -1.06
C ARG A 178 -5.67 2.53 -2.44
N LEU A 179 -5.91 1.25 -2.69
CA LEU A 179 -6.51 0.78 -3.94
C LEU A 179 -7.72 -0.12 -3.67
N PRO A 180 -8.73 -0.07 -4.55
CA PRO A 180 -9.75 -1.10 -4.63
C PRO A 180 -9.16 -2.39 -5.23
N TYR A 181 -9.94 -3.48 -5.18
CA TYR A 181 -9.50 -4.77 -5.73
C TYR A 181 -9.00 -4.68 -7.18
N THR A 182 -9.69 -3.92 -8.04
CA THR A 182 -9.30 -3.81 -9.46
C THR A 182 -7.91 -3.21 -9.66
N GLY A 183 -7.52 -2.19 -8.87
CA GLY A 183 -6.18 -1.65 -8.88
C GLY A 183 -5.16 -2.59 -8.24
N HIS A 184 -5.53 -3.21 -7.11
CA HIS A 184 -4.71 -4.22 -6.45
C HIS A 184 -4.39 -5.40 -7.38
N SER A 185 -5.39 -5.97 -8.06
CA SER A 185 -5.23 -7.09 -8.99
C SER A 185 -4.21 -6.77 -10.10
N GLN A 186 -4.20 -5.54 -10.63
CA GLN A 186 -3.21 -5.12 -11.63
C GLN A 186 -1.79 -5.12 -11.04
N ILE A 187 -1.60 -4.62 -9.82
CA ILE A 187 -0.28 -4.64 -9.16
C ILE A 187 0.20 -6.07 -8.95
N VAL A 188 -0.67 -6.94 -8.45
CA VAL A 188 -0.29 -8.35 -8.22
C VAL A 188 0.04 -9.04 -9.56
N THR A 189 -0.71 -8.77 -10.62
CA THR A 189 -0.38 -9.28 -11.96
C THR A 189 1.02 -8.85 -12.41
N LEU A 190 1.39 -7.57 -12.19
CA LEU A 190 2.72 -7.07 -12.51
C LEU A 190 3.82 -7.72 -11.64
N MET A 191 3.54 -8.01 -10.36
CA MET A 191 4.47 -8.69 -9.45
C MET A 191 4.69 -10.15 -9.81
N LEU A 192 3.69 -10.81 -10.39
CA LEU A 192 3.76 -12.21 -10.82
C LEU A 192 4.34 -12.37 -12.23
N ASP A 193 4.45 -11.29 -12.99
CA ASP A 193 4.98 -11.30 -14.34
C ASP A 193 6.52 -11.32 -14.31
N PRO A 194 7.16 -12.40 -14.79
CA PRO A 194 8.60 -12.53 -14.75
C PRO A 194 9.37 -11.46 -15.55
N ASP A 195 8.72 -10.83 -16.54
CA ASP A 195 9.34 -9.78 -17.36
C ASP A 195 9.53 -8.47 -16.59
N TYR A 196 8.74 -8.25 -15.54
CA TYR A 196 8.88 -7.06 -14.68
C TYR A 196 9.78 -7.29 -13.48
N GLY A 197 9.96 -8.54 -13.03
CA GLY A 197 10.74 -8.88 -11.85
C GLY A 197 10.13 -8.30 -10.56
N ASN A 198 10.95 -8.07 -9.54
CA ASN A 198 10.49 -7.51 -8.28
C ASN A 198 10.27 -5.99 -8.40
N ILE A 199 9.07 -5.57 -8.81
CA ILE A 199 8.72 -4.14 -8.97
C ILE A 199 8.83 -3.31 -7.69
N SER A 200 8.79 -3.93 -6.51
CA SER A 200 8.97 -3.27 -5.21
C SER A 200 10.40 -3.34 -4.68
N HIS A 201 11.36 -3.83 -5.46
CA HIS A 201 12.77 -3.81 -5.08
C HIS A 201 13.22 -2.36 -4.85
N PRO A 202 13.79 -1.99 -3.70
CA PRO A 202 14.14 -0.60 -3.40
C PRO A 202 15.39 -0.10 -4.15
N GLY A 203 16.24 -1.01 -4.62
CA GLY A 203 17.40 -0.69 -5.42
C GLY A 203 17.10 -0.52 -6.91
N MET A 204 18.16 -0.56 -7.74
CA MET A 204 18.09 -0.36 -9.18
C MET A 204 17.17 -1.34 -9.92
N GLU A 205 16.93 -2.52 -9.39
CA GLU A 205 16.11 -3.55 -10.04
C GLU A 205 14.60 -3.26 -9.97
N GLY A 206 14.18 -2.37 -9.08
CA GLY A 206 12.77 -2.03 -8.95
C GLY A 206 12.26 -1.15 -10.07
N ARG A 207 10.93 -1.01 -10.17
CA ARG A 207 10.26 -0.22 -11.21
C ARG A 207 9.23 0.72 -10.63
N ASP A 208 9.14 1.90 -11.21
CA ASP A 208 8.05 2.82 -10.90
C ASP A 208 6.75 2.33 -11.55
N LEU A 209 5.66 2.59 -10.87
CA LEU A 209 4.32 2.42 -11.40
C LEU A 209 3.74 3.77 -11.78
N THR A 210 3.06 3.83 -12.90
CA THR A 210 2.17 4.95 -13.25
C THR A 210 0.75 4.54 -12.93
N VAL A 211 0.12 5.28 -12.01
CA VAL A 211 -1.27 5.08 -11.61
C VAL A 211 -2.11 6.18 -12.23
N LYS A 212 -3.06 5.81 -13.06
CA LYS A 212 -4.05 6.70 -13.70
C LYS A 212 -5.40 6.44 -13.07
N ARG A 213 -6.06 7.48 -12.61
CA ARG A 213 -7.43 7.42 -12.15
C ARG A 213 -8.36 8.05 -13.18
N LYS A 214 -9.44 7.35 -13.53
CA LYS A 214 -10.50 7.85 -14.41
C LYS A 214 -11.84 7.80 -13.67
N GLY A 215 -12.72 8.73 -14.02
CA GLY A 215 -14.07 8.81 -13.48
C GLY A 215 -14.14 9.24 -12.01
N GLU A 216 -15.37 9.27 -11.50
CA GLU A 216 -15.66 9.72 -10.15
C GLU A 216 -16.67 8.79 -9.44
N GLY A 217 -16.65 8.81 -8.11
CA GLY A 217 -17.60 8.06 -7.28
C GLY A 217 -17.55 6.54 -7.56
N LEU A 218 -18.68 5.97 -7.90
CA LEU A 218 -18.82 4.53 -8.18
C LEU A 218 -18.23 4.11 -9.53
N ASN A 219 -18.00 5.06 -10.44
CA ASN A 219 -17.43 4.83 -11.76
C ASN A 219 -15.92 5.10 -11.78
N THR A 220 -15.28 5.14 -10.61
CA THR A 220 -13.84 5.31 -10.52
C THR A 220 -13.13 4.04 -10.99
N GLU A 221 -12.27 4.19 -11.97
CA GLU A 221 -11.41 3.15 -12.51
C GLU A 221 -9.94 3.52 -12.29
N TYR A 222 -9.11 2.50 -12.07
CA TYR A 222 -7.67 2.64 -11.96
C TYR A 222 -7.00 1.86 -13.08
N GLN A 223 -6.07 2.49 -13.77
CA GLN A 223 -5.15 1.85 -14.69
C GLN A 223 -3.75 1.96 -14.10
N ILE A 224 -3.08 0.82 -13.92
CA ILE A 224 -1.74 0.76 -13.32
C ILE A 224 -0.80 0.11 -14.34
N VAL A 225 0.29 0.79 -14.63
CA VAL A 225 1.28 0.35 -15.63
C VAL A 225 2.67 0.46 -15.02
N ALA A 226 3.44 -0.63 -15.07
CA ALA A 226 4.85 -0.58 -14.73
C ALA A 226 5.63 0.18 -15.80
N ARG A 227 6.55 1.03 -15.37
CA ARG A 227 7.45 1.71 -16.32
C ARG A 227 8.46 0.71 -16.88
N PRO A 228 8.78 0.84 -18.19
CA PRO A 228 9.66 -0.15 -18.85
C PRO A 228 11.06 -0.16 -18.26
N ASN A 229 11.54 0.97 -17.79
CA ASN A 229 12.89 1.10 -17.25
C ASN A 229 12.88 0.85 -15.75
N GLN A 230 13.87 0.08 -15.30
CA GLN A 230 14.25 0.01 -13.91
C GLN A 230 14.82 1.36 -13.45
N SER A 231 14.66 1.68 -12.18
CA SER A 231 15.15 2.93 -11.60
C SER A 231 15.38 2.76 -10.09
N PRO A 232 16.31 3.49 -9.48
CA PRO A 232 16.52 3.44 -8.04
C PRO A 232 15.33 4.04 -7.28
N LEU A 233 15.15 3.65 -6.01
CA LEU A 233 14.16 4.27 -5.14
C LEU A 233 14.48 5.75 -4.94
N PHE A 234 15.73 6.07 -4.68
CA PHE A 234 16.25 7.44 -4.63
C PHE A 234 17.44 7.57 -5.58
N LYS A 235 17.57 8.73 -6.20
CA LYS A 235 18.72 9.07 -7.02
C LYS A 235 19.86 9.52 -6.11
N ASP A 236 21.09 9.40 -6.65
CA ASP A 236 22.27 9.99 -6.01
C ASP A 236 22.04 11.46 -5.64
N ALA A 237 22.72 11.96 -4.60
CA ALA A 237 22.60 13.31 -4.12
C ALA A 237 22.91 14.40 -5.19
N ASP A 238 23.71 14.05 -6.21
CA ASP A 238 23.99 14.91 -7.36
C ASP A 238 22.88 14.91 -8.43
N GLY A 239 21.83 14.09 -8.23
CA GLY A 239 20.72 13.96 -9.16
C GLY A 239 21.07 13.24 -10.47
N SER A 240 22.27 12.69 -10.60
CA SER A 240 22.77 12.05 -11.83
C SER A 240 21.94 10.81 -12.21
N GLY A 241 21.29 10.19 -11.25
CA GLY A 241 20.51 8.97 -11.42
C GLY A 241 21.36 7.76 -11.84
N LYS A 242 22.66 7.81 -11.59
CA LYS A 242 23.61 6.75 -11.97
C LYS A 242 23.79 5.70 -10.90
N GLY A 243 23.24 5.87 -9.73
CA GLY A 243 23.38 4.94 -8.63
C GLY A 243 22.20 4.90 -7.69
N GLU A 244 22.30 4.07 -6.71
CA GLU A 244 21.44 3.97 -5.56
C GLU A 244 22.03 4.79 -4.42
N ASP A 245 21.19 5.42 -3.63
CA ASP A 245 21.60 5.99 -2.34
C ASP A 245 21.24 4.99 -1.21
N PRO A 246 22.19 4.17 -0.74
CA PRO A 246 21.94 3.14 0.25
C PRO A 246 21.45 3.69 1.59
N GLU A 247 21.91 4.86 2.00
CA GLU A 247 21.49 5.47 3.27
C GLU A 247 20.06 5.97 3.19
N MET A 248 19.65 6.53 2.05
CA MET A 248 18.27 6.93 1.83
C MET A 248 17.33 5.73 1.71
N ILE A 249 17.76 4.64 1.07
CA ILE A 249 17.00 3.38 1.04
C ILE A 249 16.80 2.88 2.48
N LYS A 250 17.87 2.80 3.26
CA LYS A 250 17.81 2.37 4.66
C LYS A 250 16.90 3.27 5.51
N ALA A 251 16.97 4.59 5.31
CA ALA A 251 16.09 5.54 5.97
C ALA A 251 14.62 5.32 5.58
N ALA A 252 14.31 5.07 4.30
CA ALA A 252 12.96 4.74 3.85
C ALA A 252 12.45 3.44 4.47
N MET A 253 13.27 2.39 4.51
CA MET A 253 12.90 1.13 5.16
C MET A 253 12.62 1.32 6.65
N SER A 254 13.41 2.16 7.33
CA SER A 254 13.20 2.50 8.74
C SER A 254 11.95 3.36 8.97
N ALA A 255 11.53 4.15 7.96
CA ALA A 255 10.32 4.96 8.00
C ALA A 255 9.04 4.18 7.65
N MET A 256 9.17 2.92 7.18
CA MET A 256 8.00 2.07 6.92
C MET A 256 7.26 1.76 8.22
N SER A 257 5.95 1.83 8.15
CA SER A 257 5.08 1.44 9.27
C SER A 257 4.84 -0.07 9.26
N GLN A 258 4.74 -0.66 10.46
CA GLN A 258 4.12 -1.99 10.64
C GLN A 258 2.61 -1.80 10.45
N LEU A 259 2.10 -2.02 9.24
CA LEU A 259 0.72 -1.64 8.88
C LEU A 259 -0.34 -2.38 9.70
N ASP A 260 -0.08 -3.61 10.06
CA ASP A 260 -0.96 -4.45 10.88
C ASP A 260 -1.03 -4.00 12.36
N GLU A 261 0.02 -3.35 12.86
CA GLU A 261 0.09 -2.78 14.20
C GLU A 261 -0.27 -1.27 14.23
N HIS A 262 -0.34 -0.64 13.06
CA HIS A 262 -0.55 0.80 12.97
C HIS A 262 -1.95 1.19 13.50
N PRO A 263 -2.06 2.13 14.45
CA PRO A 263 -3.33 2.49 15.10
C PRO A 263 -4.46 2.85 14.15
N PHE A 264 -4.13 3.39 12.98
CA PHE A 264 -5.10 3.74 11.94
C PHE A 264 -5.74 2.53 11.25
N PHE A 265 -5.06 1.36 11.26
CA PHE A 265 -5.49 0.15 10.56
C PHE A 265 -5.87 -0.99 11.52
N ARG A 266 -5.79 -0.76 12.83
CA ARG A 266 -6.22 -1.76 13.81
C ARG A 266 -7.71 -2.10 13.65
N PRO A 267 -8.10 -3.34 13.91
CA PRO A 267 -9.52 -3.69 14.03
C PRO A 267 -10.20 -2.79 15.06
N SER A 268 -11.41 -2.34 14.74
CA SER A 268 -12.22 -1.61 15.71
C SER A 268 -12.64 -2.56 16.85
N THR A 269 -12.72 -2.04 18.07
CA THR A 269 -13.27 -2.82 19.18
C THR A 269 -14.78 -3.08 18.97
N PRO A 270 -15.36 -4.11 19.60
CA PRO A 270 -16.80 -4.35 19.52
C PRO A 270 -17.64 -3.14 19.94
N ASP A 271 -17.17 -2.36 20.91
CA ASP A 271 -17.87 -1.15 21.37
C ASP A 271 -17.76 0.01 20.36
N GLU A 272 -16.64 0.15 19.65
CA GLU A 272 -16.47 1.12 18.55
C GLU A 272 -17.36 0.81 17.33
N THR A 273 -17.89 -0.41 17.23
CA THR A 273 -18.80 -0.80 16.14
C THR A 273 -20.27 -0.59 16.47
N ARG A 274 -20.64 -0.30 17.73
CA ARG A 274 -22.00 -0.02 18.19
C ARG A 274 -22.40 1.42 17.94
#